data_bf167925ea7415df24ed7ae5bdf72956
#
_entry.id   bf167925ea7415df24ed7ae5bdf72956
#
_cell.length_a   1.000
_cell.length_b   1.000
_cell.length_c   1.000
_cell.angle_alpha   90.00
_cell.angle_beta   90.00
_cell.angle_gamma   90.00
#
_symmetry.space_group_name_H-M   'P 1'
#
loop_
_entity.id
_entity.type
_entity.pdbx_description
1 polymer ?
#
loop_
_entity_poly.entity_id
_entity_poly.type
_entity_poly.pdbx_seq_one_letter_code
_entity_poly.pdbx_strand_id
1 'polypeptide(L)'
;KGVIKSLAPNCEIVDITNELTSVPKAAIALYRYCACFPDGTIHLIIVDPTVGAGRRALAGSDGRHFYVGPDNGVFSMLSWNSRSVDWYNIQEDKLPPRKISATFHGRDIFGPAAAMISIGHRPEEFGDKINDPVIFEIPKAQKRRNLIIGEIIDIDSFGNLIANIPGGMLSGNDKVKLEGEEVPLGRTFADAPSGFPIAYIGSLGFLEIGVNQGRADTYCKALIGSKVRVES
;
A
#
# COMPACT_ATOMS: atom_id res chain seq x y z
N LYS A 1 12.63 -0.95 15.88
CA LYS A 1 12.33 -2.09 16.79
C LYS A 1 12.82 -1.84 18.23
N GLY A 2 14.11 -1.51 18.46
CA GLY A 2 14.68 -1.36 19.80
C GLY A 2 13.84 -0.45 20.73
N VAL A 3 13.45 0.73 20.24
CA VAL A 3 12.59 1.67 20.99
C VAL A 3 11.21 1.07 21.30
N ILE A 4 10.61 0.39 20.35
CA ILE A 4 9.31 -0.27 20.60
C ILE A 4 9.47 -1.31 21.70
N LYS A 5 10.49 -2.17 21.61
CA LYS A 5 10.74 -3.20 22.62
C LYS A 5 11.11 -2.64 24.00
N SER A 6 11.70 -1.44 24.08
CA SER A 6 11.97 -0.80 25.38
C SER A 6 10.73 -0.25 26.07
N LEU A 7 9.70 0.14 25.31
CA LEU A 7 8.44 0.68 25.80
C LEU A 7 7.36 -0.41 25.97
N ALA A 8 7.36 -1.38 25.07
CA ALA A 8 6.41 -2.50 25.01
C ALA A 8 7.17 -3.84 24.79
N PRO A 9 7.81 -4.39 25.83
CA PRO A 9 8.68 -5.56 25.69
C PRO A 9 7.98 -6.81 25.12
N ASN A 10 6.71 -6.97 25.43
CA ASN A 10 5.91 -8.14 25.08
C ASN A 10 5.23 -8.03 23.69
N CYS A 11 5.27 -6.86 23.01
CA CYS A 11 4.65 -6.76 21.70
C CYS A 11 5.38 -7.63 20.67
N GLU A 12 4.66 -8.30 19.83
CA GLU A 12 5.23 -8.97 18.66
C GLU A 12 5.48 -7.96 17.54
N ILE A 13 6.59 -8.10 16.81
CA ILE A 13 6.94 -7.25 15.68
C ILE A 13 7.21 -8.12 14.48
N VAL A 14 6.36 -7.99 13.46
CA VAL A 14 6.51 -8.69 12.18
C VAL A 14 6.98 -7.68 11.13
N ASP A 15 8.11 -7.97 10.47
CA ASP A 15 8.56 -7.16 9.33
C ASP A 15 7.83 -7.58 8.07
N ILE A 16 7.22 -6.63 7.40
CA ILE A 16 6.66 -6.85 6.06
C ILE A 16 7.76 -6.62 5.02
N THR A 17 8.43 -5.48 5.09
CA THR A 17 9.55 -5.14 4.22
C THR A 17 10.33 -3.94 4.78
N ASN A 18 11.61 -3.86 4.44
CA ASN A 18 12.46 -2.70 4.74
C ASN A 18 13.09 -2.10 3.47
N GLU A 19 12.60 -2.48 2.29
CA GLU A 19 13.20 -2.12 1.01
C GLU A 19 12.43 -1.01 0.27
N LEU A 20 11.26 -0.62 0.77
CA LEU A 20 10.44 0.39 0.12
C LEU A 20 10.98 1.80 0.40
N THR A 21 11.29 2.53 -0.67
CA THR A 21 11.78 3.91 -0.62
C THR A 21 10.79 4.93 -1.20
N SER A 22 9.69 4.46 -1.76
CA SER A 22 8.66 5.27 -2.44
C SER A 22 7.34 5.21 -1.68
N VAL A 23 6.74 6.38 -1.44
CA VAL A 23 5.44 6.51 -0.76
C VAL A 23 4.32 5.76 -1.50
N PRO A 24 4.17 5.84 -2.85
CA PRO A 24 3.17 5.05 -3.57
C PRO A 24 3.35 3.55 -3.39
N LYS A 25 4.58 3.03 -3.49
CA LYS A 25 4.85 1.61 -3.25
C LYS A 25 4.51 1.17 -1.83
N ALA A 26 4.79 2.01 -0.84
CA ALA A 26 4.44 1.72 0.56
C ALA A 26 2.92 1.71 0.78
N ALA A 27 2.18 2.62 0.14
CA ALA A 27 0.72 2.62 0.18
C ALA A 27 0.10 1.36 -0.44
N ILE A 28 0.63 0.91 -1.59
CA ILE A 28 0.21 -0.32 -2.24
C ILE A 28 0.57 -1.53 -1.36
N ALA A 29 1.76 -1.57 -0.77
CA ALA A 29 2.14 -2.63 0.14
C ALA A 29 1.21 -2.70 1.35
N LEU A 30 0.90 -1.56 2.00
CA LEU A 30 -0.07 -1.51 3.10
C LEU A 30 -1.43 -2.06 2.66
N TYR A 31 -1.94 -1.63 1.51
CA TYR A 31 -3.20 -2.12 0.96
C TYR A 31 -3.19 -3.66 0.81
N ARG A 32 -2.07 -4.21 0.33
CA ARG A 32 -1.86 -5.65 0.14
C ARG A 32 -1.97 -6.44 1.42
N TYR A 33 -1.30 -5.98 2.45
CA TYR A 33 -1.05 -6.81 3.63
C TYR A 33 -1.98 -6.52 4.80
N CYS A 34 -2.53 -5.30 4.91
CA CYS A 34 -3.29 -4.93 6.10
C CYS A 34 -4.50 -5.84 6.37
N ALA A 35 -5.18 -6.31 5.33
CA ALA A 35 -6.34 -7.20 5.47
C ALA A 35 -5.98 -8.63 5.89
N CYS A 36 -4.70 -9.03 5.76
CA CYS A 36 -4.24 -10.38 6.13
C CYS A 36 -3.91 -10.50 7.63
N PHE A 37 -3.83 -9.39 8.34
CA PHE A 37 -3.51 -9.36 9.76
C PHE A 37 -4.78 -9.36 10.63
N PRO A 38 -4.70 -9.90 11.85
CA PRO A 38 -5.82 -9.93 12.79
C PRO A 38 -6.21 -8.53 13.27
N ASP A 39 -7.43 -8.41 13.77
CA ASP A 39 -7.92 -7.19 14.40
C ASP A 39 -7.00 -6.80 15.59
N GLY A 40 -6.82 -5.50 15.79
CA GLY A 40 -5.90 -4.97 16.78
C GLY A 40 -4.46 -4.80 16.27
N THR A 41 -4.14 -5.22 15.05
CA THR A 41 -2.80 -5.03 14.48
C THR A 41 -2.49 -3.55 14.29
N ILE A 42 -1.25 -3.17 14.61
CA ILE A 42 -0.70 -1.82 14.42
C ILE A 42 0.19 -1.85 13.19
N HIS A 43 -0.23 -1.16 12.15
CA HIS A 43 0.55 -0.99 10.93
C HIS A 43 1.44 0.24 11.07
N LEU A 44 2.73 0.02 11.28
CA LEU A 44 3.75 1.06 11.38
C LEU A 44 4.46 1.21 10.03
N ILE A 45 4.23 2.34 9.35
CA ILE A 45 4.78 2.61 8.03
C ILE A 45 5.71 3.83 8.11
N ILE A 46 7.00 3.64 7.80
CA ILE A 46 8.01 4.69 7.88
C ILE A 46 8.71 4.81 6.52
N VAL A 47 8.01 5.33 5.54
CA VAL A 47 8.58 5.77 4.26
C VAL A 47 8.39 7.28 4.18
N ASP A 48 9.45 8.02 4.49
CA ASP A 48 9.38 9.46 4.79
C ASP A 48 10.51 10.25 4.13
N PRO A 49 10.42 10.47 2.81
CA PRO A 49 11.42 11.29 2.10
C PRO A 49 11.46 12.76 2.57
N THR A 50 10.42 13.20 3.28
CA THR A 50 10.24 14.58 3.75
C THR A 50 10.42 14.71 5.26
N VAL A 51 11.15 13.79 5.90
CA VAL A 51 11.43 13.85 7.34
C VAL A 51 12.03 15.22 7.71
N GLY A 52 11.48 15.86 8.75
CA GLY A 52 11.93 17.20 9.20
C GLY A 52 11.38 18.39 8.40
N ALA A 53 10.61 18.19 7.32
CA ALA A 53 10.04 19.26 6.51
C ALA A 53 8.66 19.76 6.98
N GLY A 54 8.29 19.54 8.24
CA GLY A 54 7.06 20.08 8.84
C GLY A 54 5.77 19.31 8.51
N ARG A 55 5.84 18.11 7.90
CA ARG A 55 4.67 17.25 7.71
C ARG A 55 4.16 16.73 9.05
N ARG A 56 2.85 16.53 9.17
CA ARG A 56 2.24 15.94 10.37
C ARG A 56 2.69 14.48 10.59
N ALA A 57 2.64 14.02 11.83
CA ALA A 57 2.78 12.63 12.21
C ALA A 57 1.40 12.09 12.58
N LEU A 58 0.97 10.99 11.98
CA LEU A 58 -0.38 10.47 12.17
C LEU A 58 -0.40 9.18 12.99
N ALA A 59 -1.39 9.10 13.87
CA ALA A 59 -1.94 7.86 14.43
C ALA A 59 -3.41 7.79 14.07
N GLY A 60 -3.91 6.60 13.70
CA GLY A 60 -5.31 6.44 13.33
C GLY A 60 -5.84 5.04 13.59
N SER A 61 -7.18 4.91 13.49
CA SER A 61 -7.86 3.62 13.59
C SER A 61 -9.07 3.55 12.68
N ASP A 62 -9.30 2.38 12.08
CA ASP A 62 -10.52 2.05 11.34
C ASP A 62 -11.50 1.18 12.17
N GLY A 63 -11.25 1.07 13.48
CA GLY A 63 -12.01 0.24 14.40
C GLY A 63 -11.56 -1.23 14.44
N ARG A 64 -10.77 -1.68 13.46
CA ARG A 64 -10.17 -3.02 13.42
C ARG A 64 -8.66 -2.97 13.59
N HIS A 65 -8.02 -2.05 12.89
CA HIS A 65 -6.57 -1.89 12.87
C HIS A 65 -6.18 -0.49 13.32
N PHE A 66 -4.91 -0.35 13.67
CA PHE A 66 -4.27 0.93 13.95
C PHE A 66 -3.20 1.22 12.89
N TYR A 67 -2.99 2.50 12.62
CA TYR A 67 -2.05 2.97 11.61
C TYR A 67 -1.18 4.07 12.21
N VAL A 68 0.13 3.98 12.03
CA VAL A 68 1.09 5.00 12.51
C VAL A 68 2.09 5.30 11.41
N GLY A 69 2.29 6.57 11.09
CA GLY A 69 3.25 6.98 10.05
C GLY A 69 3.16 8.46 9.65
N PRO A 70 3.94 8.88 8.66
CA PRO A 70 3.94 10.26 8.18
C PRO A 70 2.69 10.58 7.37
N ASP A 71 2.21 11.82 7.51
CA ASP A 71 1.15 12.39 6.69
C ASP A 71 1.70 12.87 5.35
N ASN A 72 2.01 11.93 4.49
CA ASN A 72 2.62 12.15 3.17
C ASN A 72 1.94 11.38 2.04
N GLY A 73 0.74 10.84 2.31
CA GLY A 73 -0.01 10.03 1.37
C GLY A 73 0.20 8.53 1.50
N VAL A 74 1.05 8.03 2.38
CA VAL A 74 1.30 6.59 2.56
C VAL A 74 0.04 5.79 2.90
N PHE A 75 -0.99 6.45 3.43
CA PHE A 75 -2.28 5.84 3.78
C PHE A 75 -3.35 5.96 2.69
N SER A 76 -3.02 6.52 1.51
CA SER A 76 -4.01 6.82 0.45
C SER A 76 -4.82 5.62 -0.02
N MET A 77 -4.21 4.43 -0.05
CA MET A 77 -4.87 3.21 -0.53
C MET A 77 -5.90 2.62 0.46
N LEU A 78 -5.90 3.04 1.73
CA LEU A 78 -6.89 2.53 2.70
C LEU A 78 -8.32 2.87 2.28
N SER A 79 -8.54 4.01 1.63
CA SER A 79 -9.85 4.43 1.11
C SER A 79 -10.39 3.52 -0.01
N TRP A 80 -9.53 2.76 -0.70
CA TRP A 80 -9.95 1.84 -1.76
C TRP A 80 -10.73 0.65 -1.22
N ASN A 81 -10.49 0.25 0.01
CA ASN A 81 -11.22 -0.80 0.72
C ASN A 81 -12.45 -0.26 1.47
N SER A 82 -12.91 0.96 1.13
CA SER A 82 -14.02 1.64 1.83
C SER A 82 -13.78 1.79 3.34
N ARG A 83 -12.52 1.78 3.77
CA ARG A 83 -12.15 1.97 5.17
C ARG A 83 -12.15 3.45 5.49
N SER A 84 -12.94 3.84 6.47
CA SER A 84 -12.85 5.16 7.10
C SER A 84 -11.91 5.05 8.29
N VAL A 85 -10.89 5.87 8.32
CA VAL A 85 -9.92 5.92 9.42
C VAL A 85 -10.07 7.24 10.15
N ASP A 86 -10.26 7.19 11.45
CA ASP A 86 -10.17 8.36 12.30
C ASP A 86 -8.70 8.68 12.56
N TRP A 87 -8.25 9.85 12.10
CA TRP A 87 -6.85 10.28 12.17
C TRP A 87 -6.64 11.33 13.25
N TYR A 88 -5.47 11.24 13.91
CA TYR A 88 -5.03 12.18 14.93
C TYR A 88 -3.58 12.57 14.69
N ASN A 89 -3.26 13.85 14.91
CA ASN A 89 -1.89 14.34 14.83
C ASN A 89 -1.12 13.95 16.09
N ILE A 90 0.01 13.27 15.93
CA ILE A 90 0.86 12.92 17.06
C ILE A 90 1.62 14.17 17.50
N GLN A 91 1.31 14.67 18.68
CA GLN A 91 2.00 15.77 19.37
C GLN A 91 3.16 15.20 20.18
N GLU A 92 4.32 15.86 20.10
CA GLU A 92 5.57 15.36 20.69
C GLU A 92 5.50 15.27 22.23
N ASP A 93 4.77 16.18 22.87
CA ASP A 93 4.56 16.23 24.32
C ASP A 93 3.66 15.12 24.86
N LYS A 94 2.95 14.40 23.99
CA LYS A 94 2.14 13.24 24.33
C LYS A 94 2.93 11.92 24.28
N LEU A 95 4.16 11.97 23.81
CA LEU A 95 5.05 10.83 23.73
C LEU A 95 5.95 10.72 24.98
N PRO A 96 6.51 9.54 25.27
CA PRO A 96 7.49 9.41 26.35
C PRO A 96 8.65 10.39 26.17
N PRO A 97 9.09 11.06 27.25
CA PRO A 97 10.12 12.09 27.19
C PRO A 97 11.40 11.60 26.52
N ARG A 98 11.80 12.27 25.45
CA ARG A 98 13.05 12.01 24.74
C ARG A 98 13.47 13.18 23.87
N LYS A 99 14.74 13.22 23.51
CA LYS A 99 15.22 14.18 22.50
C LYS A 99 14.79 13.69 21.13
N ILE A 100 14.01 14.51 20.42
CA ILE A 100 13.56 14.21 19.06
C ILE A 100 14.61 14.72 18.07
N SER A 101 15.05 13.82 17.20
CA SER A 101 15.96 14.14 16.09
C SER A 101 15.17 14.64 14.90
N ALA A 102 15.62 15.71 14.25
CA ALA A 102 14.99 16.24 13.06
C ALA A 102 14.96 15.25 11.87
N THR A 103 15.79 14.24 11.89
CA THR A 103 15.98 13.29 10.77
C THR A 103 15.63 11.84 11.12
N PHE A 104 15.17 11.56 12.34
CA PHE A 104 14.89 10.18 12.73
C PHE A 104 13.54 10.02 13.46
N HIS A 105 12.48 10.56 12.87
CA HIS A 105 11.13 10.50 13.41
C HIS A 105 10.61 9.05 13.56
N GLY A 106 11.10 8.11 12.75
CA GLY A 106 10.81 6.69 12.92
C GLY A 106 11.16 6.14 14.30
N ARG A 107 12.31 6.57 14.85
CA ARG A 107 12.76 6.19 16.18
C ARG A 107 12.09 7.03 17.27
N ASP A 108 11.90 8.31 17.05
CA ASP A 108 11.59 9.26 18.12
C ASP A 108 10.10 9.62 18.23
N ILE A 109 9.32 9.41 17.15
CA ILE A 109 7.89 9.72 17.09
C ILE A 109 7.08 8.45 16.79
N PHE A 110 7.25 7.85 15.61
CA PHE A 110 6.38 6.78 15.14
C PHE A 110 6.54 5.48 15.94
N GLY A 111 7.78 5.10 16.26
CA GLY A 111 8.05 3.92 17.07
C GLY A 111 7.45 4.01 18.48
N PRO A 112 7.67 5.12 19.22
CA PRO A 112 7.01 5.36 20.51
C PRO A 112 5.50 5.34 20.42
N ALA A 113 4.88 6.03 19.47
CA ALA A 113 3.42 6.03 19.31
C ALA A 113 2.87 4.61 19.07
N ALA A 114 3.50 3.85 18.19
CA ALA A 114 3.11 2.45 17.96
C ALA A 114 3.27 1.57 19.22
N ALA A 115 4.34 1.78 20.00
CA ALA A 115 4.54 1.08 21.25
C ALA A 115 3.45 1.42 22.28
N MET A 116 3.07 2.70 22.42
CA MET A 116 2.00 3.12 23.31
C MET A 116 0.66 2.51 22.91
N ILE A 117 0.32 2.46 21.63
CA ILE A 117 -0.90 1.80 21.16
C ILE A 117 -0.85 0.30 21.53
N SER A 118 0.30 -0.37 21.41
CA SER A 118 0.43 -1.80 21.73
C SER A 118 0.22 -2.13 23.19
N ILE A 119 0.33 -1.15 24.09
CA ILE A 119 0.05 -1.30 25.52
C ILE A 119 -1.28 -0.68 25.95
N GLY A 120 -2.14 -0.33 24.97
CA GLY A 120 -3.54 0.04 25.22
C GLY A 120 -3.89 1.52 25.07
N HIS A 121 -2.93 2.39 24.71
CA HIS A 121 -3.26 3.78 24.39
C HIS A 121 -4.05 3.86 23.06
N ARG A 122 -4.87 4.90 22.93
CA ARG A 122 -5.70 5.13 21.76
C ARG A 122 -5.15 6.29 20.90
N PRO A 123 -5.37 6.28 19.58
CA PRO A 123 -4.92 7.34 18.70
C PRO A 123 -5.37 8.76 19.12
N GLU A 124 -6.57 8.90 19.68
CA GLU A 124 -7.11 10.18 20.16
C GLU A 124 -6.34 10.79 21.35
N GLU A 125 -5.53 10.01 22.05
CA GLU A 125 -4.70 10.47 23.16
C GLU A 125 -3.45 11.22 22.69
N PHE A 126 -3.06 11.06 21.41
CA PHE A 126 -1.84 11.67 20.88
C PHE A 126 -2.01 13.12 20.43
N GLY A 127 -3.24 13.60 20.23
CA GLY A 127 -3.47 14.99 19.86
C GLY A 127 -4.76 15.22 19.07
N ASP A 128 -4.78 16.28 18.28
CA ASP A 128 -5.98 16.77 17.61
C ASP A 128 -6.43 15.85 16.46
N LYS A 129 -7.74 15.73 16.28
CA LYS A 129 -8.34 15.01 15.15
C LYS A 129 -8.00 15.71 13.84
N ILE A 130 -7.63 14.91 12.83
CA ILE A 130 -7.31 15.34 11.47
C ILE A 130 -8.43 14.91 10.54
N ASN A 131 -8.99 15.86 9.78
CA ASN A 131 -10.05 15.58 8.81
C ASN A 131 -9.55 15.67 7.36
N ASP A 132 -8.31 16.15 7.15
CA ASP A 132 -7.69 16.40 5.87
C ASP A 132 -6.31 15.69 5.75
N PRO A 133 -6.21 14.37 5.97
CA PRO A 133 -4.95 13.67 5.76
C PRO A 133 -4.51 13.81 4.30
N VAL A 134 -3.21 13.84 4.07
CA VAL A 134 -2.66 13.90 2.72
C VAL A 134 -3.03 12.61 1.97
N ILE A 135 -3.72 12.78 0.86
CA ILE A 135 -4.11 11.70 -0.06
C ILE A 135 -3.55 12.02 -1.43
N PHE A 136 -2.76 11.13 -2.00
CA PHE A 136 -2.45 11.23 -3.43
C PHE A 136 -3.46 10.42 -4.25
N GLU A 137 -3.80 10.92 -5.41
CA GLU A 137 -4.70 10.23 -6.32
C GLU A 137 -3.98 9.05 -6.98
N ILE A 138 -4.49 7.85 -6.73
CA ILE A 138 -4.14 6.68 -7.55
C ILE A 138 -5.18 6.63 -8.64
N PRO A 139 -4.78 6.67 -9.93
CA PRO A 139 -5.72 6.62 -11.02
C PRO A 139 -6.65 5.41 -10.91
N LYS A 140 -7.94 5.63 -11.08
CA LYS A 140 -8.94 4.55 -11.09
C LYS A 140 -9.20 4.12 -12.53
N ALA A 141 -9.36 2.81 -12.75
CA ALA A 141 -9.77 2.30 -14.03
C ALA A 141 -11.14 2.88 -14.44
N GLN A 142 -11.27 3.24 -15.72
CA GLN A 142 -12.49 3.79 -16.29
C GLN A 142 -13.17 2.73 -17.17
N LYS A 143 -14.46 2.46 -16.90
CA LYS A 143 -15.28 1.59 -17.75
C LYS A 143 -16.18 2.44 -18.63
N ARG A 144 -16.09 2.24 -19.95
CA ARG A 144 -16.91 2.91 -20.96
C ARG A 144 -17.50 1.85 -21.90
N ARG A 145 -18.78 1.52 -21.73
CA ARG A 145 -19.43 0.43 -22.50
C ARG A 145 -18.63 -0.87 -22.40
N ASN A 146 -18.06 -1.33 -23.49
CA ASN A 146 -17.29 -2.58 -23.61
C ASN A 146 -15.77 -2.38 -23.49
N LEU A 147 -15.32 -1.20 -23.04
CA LEU A 147 -13.91 -0.86 -22.88
C LEU A 147 -13.62 -0.47 -21.45
N ILE A 148 -12.64 -1.11 -20.84
CA ILE A 148 -12.04 -0.70 -19.57
C ILE A 148 -10.64 -0.17 -19.87
N ILE A 149 -10.33 1.01 -19.34
CA ILE A 149 -9.02 1.64 -19.48
C ILE A 149 -8.43 1.80 -18.09
N GLY A 150 -7.27 1.22 -17.89
CA GLY A 150 -6.45 1.34 -16.70
C GLY A 150 -5.00 1.59 -17.05
N GLU A 151 -4.16 1.49 -16.03
CA GLU A 151 -2.71 1.62 -16.18
C GLU A 151 -1.99 0.76 -15.12
N ILE A 152 -0.72 0.49 -15.37
CA ILE A 152 0.16 -0.19 -14.41
C ILE A 152 0.46 0.77 -13.26
N ILE A 153 0.14 0.33 -12.04
CA ILE A 153 0.34 1.11 -10.81
C ILE A 153 1.50 0.59 -9.96
N ASP A 154 1.91 -0.66 -10.16
CA ASP A 154 3.04 -1.25 -9.44
C ASP A 154 3.70 -2.36 -10.27
N ILE A 155 4.97 -2.61 -9.97
CA ILE A 155 5.75 -3.73 -10.48
C ILE A 155 6.35 -4.44 -9.26
N ASP A 156 5.99 -5.70 -9.07
CA ASP A 156 6.48 -6.47 -7.93
C ASP A 156 7.94 -6.95 -8.11
N SER A 157 8.48 -7.59 -7.08
CA SER A 157 9.87 -8.09 -7.11
C SER A 157 10.11 -9.18 -8.16
N PHE A 158 9.05 -9.88 -8.57
CA PHE A 158 9.11 -10.91 -9.63
C PHE A 158 9.00 -10.30 -11.03
N GLY A 159 8.67 -9.02 -11.15
CA GLY A 159 8.46 -8.31 -12.41
C GLY A 159 7.04 -8.43 -12.94
N ASN A 160 6.07 -8.87 -12.14
CA ASN A 160 4.67 -8.82 -12.53
C ASN A 160 4.17 -7.38 -12.52
N LEU A 161 3.35 -7.05 -13.52
CA LEU A 161 2.76 -5.74 -13.71
C LEU A 161 1.36 -5.73 -13.07
N ILE A 162 1.14 -4.88 -12.09
CA ILE A 162 -0.14 -4.74 -11.43
C ILE A 162 -0.88 -3.54 -12.01
N ALA A 163 -2.05 -3.79 -12.61
CA ALA A 163 -2.91 -2.72 -13.13
C ALA A 163 -3.91 -2.26 -12.08
N ASN A 164 -4.40 -1.03 -12.20
CA ASN A 164 -5.46 -0.48 -11.36
C ASN A 164 -6.88 -0.96 -11.77
N ILE A 165 -6.99 -2.08 -12.48
CA ILE A 165 -8.26 -2.65 -12.96
C ILE A 165 -8.71 -3.74 -11.97
N PRO A 166 -9.80 -3.52 -11.20
CA PRO A 166 -10.36 -4.53 -10.33
C PRO A 166 -10.88 -5.74 -11.11
N GLY A 167 -10.62 -6.95 -10.62
CA GLY A 167 -11.09 -8.19 -11.25
C GLY A 167 -12.60 -8.27 -11.41
N GLY A 168 -13.37 -7.64 -10.52
CA GLY A 168 -14.83 -7.57 -10.64
C GLY A 168 -15.36 -6.75 -11.83
N MET A 169 -14.47 -6.02 -12.54
CA MET A 169 -14.83 -5.36 -13.80
C MET A 169 -14.71 -6.27 -15.02
N LEU A 170 -14.04 -7.42 -14.88
CA LEU A 170 -13.67 -8.33 -15.97
C LEU A 170 -14.69 -9.45 -16.13
N SER A 171 -14.76 -9.99 -17.34
CA SER A 171 -15.49 -11.20 -17.70
C SER A 171 -14.54 -12.21 -18.36
N GLY A 172 -14.92 -13.50 -18.38
CA GLY A 172 -14.04 -14.56 -18.88
C GLY A 172 -13.70 -14.50 -20.37
N ASN A 173 -14.39 -13.65 -21.14
CA ASN A 173 -14.20 -13.50 -22.59
C ASN A 173 -13.49 -12.18 -22.96
N ASP A 174 -13.05 -11.42 -21.97
CA ASP A 174 -12.42 -10.13 -22.21
C ASP A 174 -11.03 -10.30 -22.84
N LYS A 175 -10.70 -9.38 -23.75
CA LYS A 175 -9.38 -9.27 -24.36
C LYS A 175 -8.56 -8.20 -23.66
N VAL A 176 -7.43 -8.60 -23.10
CA VAL A 176 -6.51 -7.69 -22.40
C VAL A 176 -5.46 -7.21 -23.40
N LYS A 177 -5.19 -5.90 -23.42
CA LYS A 177 -4.12 -5.29 -24.22
C LYS A 177 -3.24 -4.42 -23.34
N LEU A 178 -1.94 -4.63 -23.41
CA LEU A 178 -0.93 -3.80 -22.77
C LEU A 178 -0.18 -3.03 -23.86
N GLU A 179 -0.19 -1.69 -23.80
CA GLU A 179 0.40 -0.80 -24.81
C GLU A 179 0.00 -1.14 -26.27
N GLY A 180 -1.18 -1.77 -26.43
CA GLY A 180 -1.71 -2.16 -27.73
C GLY A 180 -1.48 -3.63 -28.11
N GLU A 181 -0.58 -4.32 -27.45
CA GLU A 181 -0.30 -5.74 -27.66
C GLU A 181 -1.28 -6.61 -26.86
N GLU A 182 -1.84 -7.64 -27.50
CA GLU A 182 -2.78 -8.56 -26.85
C GLU A 182 -2.05 -9.51 -25.90
N VAL A 183 -2.57 -9.61 -24.67
CA VAL A 183 -2.09 -10.52 -23.63
C VAL A 183 -3.23 -11.51 -23.31
N PRO A 184 -3.03 -12.82 -23.45
CA PRO A 184 -4.05 -13.81 -23.13
C PRO A 184 -4.54 -13.67 -21.68
N LEU A 185 -5.84 -13.77 -21.47
CA LEU A 185 -6.43 -13.82 -20.12
C LEU A 185 -6.55 -15.27 -19.66
N GLY A 186 -6.03 -15.56 -18.49
CA GLY A 186 -6.08 -16.89 -17.87
C GLY A 186 -6.37 -16.81 -16.38
N ARG A 187 -6.17 -17.92 -15.70
CA ARG A 187 -6.40 -18.04 -14.25
C ARG A 187 -5.09 -18.03 -13.47
N THR A 188 -4.01 -18.48 -14.08
CA THR A 188 -2.70 -18.64 -13.44
C THR A 188 -1.57 -18.60 -14.47
N PHE A 189 -0.35 -18.45 -14.01
CA PHE A 189 0.86 -18.49 -14.86
C PHE A 189 0.95 -19.74 -15.74
N ALA A 190 0.49 -20.89 -15.23
CA ALA A 190 0.57 -22.18 -15.93
C ALA A 190 -0.32 -22.26 -17.18
N ASP A 191 -1.25 -21.31 -17.36
CA ASP A 191 -2.12 -21.26 -18.52
C ASP A 191 -1.40 -20.70 -19.76
N ALA A 192 -0.19 -20.12 -19.59
CA ALA A 192 0.67 -19.72 -20.69
C ALA A 192 1.88 -20.65 -20.82
N PRO A 193 2.42 -20.83 -22.06
CA PRO A 193 3.71 -21.49 -22.24
C PRO A 193 4.84 -20.77 -21.49
N SER A 194 5.91 -21.53 -21.15
CA SER A 194 7.10 -20.91 -20.54
C SER A 194 7.67 -19.78 -21.42
N GLY A 195 7.99 -18.66 -20.81
CA GLY A 195 8.50 -17.45 -21.47
C GLY A 195 7.44 -16.54 -22.10
N PHE A 196 6.14 -16.85 -21.99
CA PHE A 196 5.06 -16.05 -22.58
C PHE A 196 4.24 -15.31 -21.53
N PRO A 197 3.70 -14.13 -21.89
CA PRO A 197 2.89 -13.32 -21.00
C PRO A 197 1.48 -13.87 -20.83
N ILE A 198 0.90 -13.59 -19.67
CA ILE A 198 -0.48 -13.90 -19.34
C ILE A 198 -1.04 -12.86 -18.39
N ALA A 199 -2.28 -12.48 -18.60
CA ALA A 199 -3.06 -11.64 -17.70
C ALA A 199 -3.94 -12.55 -16.81
N TYR A 200 -4.08 -12.23 -15.55
CA TYR A 200 -4.90 -12.97 -14.58
C TYR A 200 -5.34 -12.02 -13.45
N ILE A 201 -6.28 -12.47 -12.62
CA ILE A 201 -6.61 -11.74 -11.41
C ILE A 201 -5.69 -12.18 -10.29
N GLY A 202 -4.84 -11.27 -9.85
CA GLY A 202 -3.90 -11.51 -8.77
C GLY A 202 -4.56 -11.57 -7.40
N SER A 203 -3.76 -11.89 -6.38
CA SER A 203 -4.21 -12.06 -4.99
C SER A 203 -4.83 -10.80 -4.37
N LEU A 204 -4.58 -9.64 -4.96
CA LEU A 204 -5.15 -8.35 -4.56
C LEU A 204 -6.52 -8.07 -5.16
N GLY A 205 -7.01 -8.96 -6.02
CA GLY A 205 -8.23 -8.74 -6.78
C GLY A 205 -8.08 -7.75 -7.94
N PHE A 206 -6.86 -7.41 -8.34
CA PHE A 206 -6.56 -6.59 -9.52
C PHE A 206 -6.07 -7.43 -10.69
N LEU A 207 -6.22 -6.89 -11.90
CA LEU A 207 -5.60 -7.45 -13.10
C LEU A 207 -4.08 -7.36 -12.96
N GLU A 208 -3.42 -8.49 -13.09
CA GLU A 208 -1.96 -8.60 -13.13
C GLU A 208 -1.53 -9.20 -14.46
N ILE A 209 -0.37 -8.80 -14.95
CA ILE A 209 0.27 -9.38 -16.13
C ILE A 209 1.61 -9.95 -15.69
N GLY A 210 1.76 -11.25 -15.84
CA GLY A 210 2.99 -11.97 -15.55
C GLY A 210 3.54 -12.64 -16.80
N VAL A 211 4.76 -13.18 -16.70
CA VAL A 211 5.36 -14.08 -17.69
C VAL A 211 5.65 -15.40 -17.01
N ASN A 212 5.16 -16.50 -17.58
CA ASN A 212 5.45 -17.82 -17.03
C ASN A 212 6.96 -18.11 -17.08
N GLN A 213 7.58 -18.29 -15.91
CA GLN A 213 9.03 -18.45 -15.72
C GLN A 213 9.86 -17.27 -16.26
N GLY A 214 9.34 -16.04 -16.18
CA GLY A 214 10.01 -14.85 -16.66
C GLY A 214 9.53 -13.59 -15.94
N ARG A 215 9.93 -12.44 -16.48
CA ARG A 215 9.56 -11.11 -15.95
C ARG A 215 8.74 -10.34 -16.99
N ALA A 216 7.54 -9.91 -16.60
CA ALA A 216 6.65 -9.18 -17.50
C ALA A 216 7.11 -7.74 -17.77
N ASP A 217 7.72 -7.08 -16.78
CA ASP A 217 8.29 -5.74 -16.93
C ASP A 217 9.33 -5.68 -18.05
N THR A 218 10.20 -6.69 -18.11
CA THR A 218 11.26 -6.79 -19.14
C THR A 218 10.70 -7.27 -20.48
N TYR A 219 9.83 -8.28 -20.46
CA TYR A 219 9.24 -8.86 -21.68
C TYR A 219 8.37 -7.83 -22.41
N CYS A 220 7.44 -7.19 -21.70
CA CYS A 220 6.51 -6.22 -22.27
C CYS A 220 7.12 -4.82 -22.41
N LYS A 221 8.31 -4.56 -21.83
CA LYS A 221 8.94 -3.23 -21.74
C LYS A 221 8.02 -2.18 -21.13
N ALA A 222 7.16 -2.62 -20.20
CA ALA A 222 6.17 -1.77 -19.57
C ALA A 222 6.69 -1.17 -18.28
N LEU A 223 6.20 0.02 -17.97
CA LEU A 223 6.56 0.81 -16.80
C LEU A 223 5.29 1.17 -15.99
N ILE A 224 5.47 1.72 -14.80
CA ILE A 224 4.37 2.35 -14.07
C ILE A 224 3.80 3.47 -14.95
N GLY A 225 2.46 3.50 -15.11
CA GLY A 225 1.73 4.38 -16.01
C GLY A 225 1.45 3.81 -17.41
N SER A 226 2.07 2.68 -17.80
CA SER A 226 1.75 1.97 -19.04
C SER A 226 0.27 1.62 -19.12
N LYS A 227 -0.36 1.84 -20.30
CA LYS A 227 -1.82 1.72 -20.43
C LYS A 227 -2.25 0.28 -20.66
N VAL A 228 -3.26 -0.10 -19.88
CA VAL A 228 -3.94 -1.40 -20.00
C VAL A 228 -5.36 -1.16 -20.50
N ARG A 229 -5.77 -1.87 -21.54
CA ARG A 229 -7.15 -1.85 -22.06
C ARG A 229 -7.73 -3.23 -21.97
N VAL A 230 -9.02 -3.30 -21.64
CA VAL A 230 -9.78 -4.54 -21.63
C VAL A 230 -11.02 -4.33 -22.48
N GLU A 231 -11.20 -5.16 -23.48
CA GLU A 231 -12.31 -5.12 -24.45
C GLU A 231 -13.20 -6.35 -24.22
N SER A 232 -14.51 -6.12 -23.98
CA SER A 232 -15.52 -7.16 -23.81
C SER A 232 -16.23 -7.48 -25.11
#